data_469711941d85b17ab6163dc4cdc995ba
#
_entry.id   469711941d85b17ab6163dc4cdc995ba
#
_cell.length_a   1.000
_cell.length_b   1.000
_cell.length_c   1.000
_cell.angle_alpha   90.00
_cell.angle_beta   90.00
_cell.angle_gamma   90.00
#
_symmetry.space_group_name_H-M   'P 1'
#
loop_
_entity.id
_entity.type
_entity.pdbx_description
1 polymer ?
#
loop_
_entity_poly.entity_id
_entity_poly.type
_entity_poly.pdbx_seq_one_letter_code
_entity_poly.pdbx_strand_id
1 'polypeptide(L)'
;MVFVKKSMSDIISNVELTKVKFKSMYNTYLSSKCAVIIRFFVHSTRMTFVGVQLEYGRENASNRMENLKDIHKYAFQEEVVGQKTSENINADPVIFLLGNLNTHIPNSEKQKLNKFS
;
A
#
# COMPACT_ATOMS: atom_id res chain seq x y z
N MET A 1 -8.11 3.26 8.42
CA MET A 1 -8.66 2.48 9.55
C MET A 1 -9.43 1.29 8.98
N VAL A 2 -9.27 0.10 9.53
CA VAL A 2 -9.99 -1.12 9.11
C VAL A 2 -10.93 -1.50 10.24
N PHE A 3 -12.20 -1.70 9.93
CA PHE A 3 -13.23 -2.14 10.87
C PHE A 3 -13.69 -3.54 10.52
N VAL A 4 -13.87 -4.37 11.53
CA VAL A 4 -14.33 -5.74 11.40
C VAL A 4 -15.62 -5.90 12.21
N LYS A 5 -16.61 -6.61 11.62
CA LYS A 5 -17.81 -6.98 12.38
C LYS A 5 -17.43 -7.88 13.54
N LYS A 6 -18.03 -7.66 14.71
CA LYS A 6 -17.79 -8.47 15.90
C LYS A 6 -17.98 -9.98 15.64
N SER A 7 -18.94 -10.35 14.81
CA SER A 7 -19.19 -11.73 14.41
C SER A 7 -18.07 -12.38 13.58
N MET A 8 -17.11 -11.60 13.10
CA MET A 8 -15.98 -12.08 12.31
C MET A 8 -14.67 -12.09 13.11
N SER A 9 -14.68 -11.62 14.35
CA SER A 9 -13.46 -11.50 15.17
C SER A 9 -12.72 -12.82 15.35
N ASP A 10 -13.46 -13.92 15.47
CA ASP A 10 -12.90 -15.25 15.75
C ASP A 10 -12.18 -15.88 14.55
N ILE A 11 -12.45 -15.39 13.34
CA ILE A 11 -11.82 -15.88 12.12
C ILE A 11 -10.63 -15.04 11.67
N ILE A 12 -10.34 -13.95 12.38
CA ILE A 12 -9.22 -13.04 12.09
C ILE A 12 -8.08 -13.33 13.06
N SER A 13 -6.89 -13.47 12.53
CA SER A 13 -5.69 -13.73 13.32
C SER A 13 -4.44 -13.06 12.73
N ASN A 14 -3.36 -13.03 13.50
CA ASN A 14 -2.05 -12.53 13.11
C ASN A 14 -2.09 -11.14 12.44
N VAL A 15 -2.65 -10.16 13.15
CA VAL A 15 -2.71 -8.77 12.68
C VAL A 15 -1.33 -8.13 12.78
N GLU A 16 -0.80 -7.70 11.66
CA GLU A 16 0.48 -6.99 11.56
C GLU A 16 0.27 -5.60 10.95
N LEU A 17 1.02 -4.63 11.42
CA LEU A 17 0.98 -3.25 10.94
C LEU A 17 2.39 -2.78 10.63
N THR A 18 2.57 -2.13 9.48
CA THR A 18 3.83 -1.48 9.12
C THR A 18 3.59 -0.15 8.42
N LYS A 19 4.62 0.69 8.38
CA LYS A 19 4.61 1.98 7.73
C LYS A 19 5.84 2.12 6.85
N VAL A 20 5.63 2.43 5.58
CA VAL A 20 6.70 2.74 4.63
C VAL A 20 6.72 4.24 4.36
N LYS A 21 7.81 4.91 4.73
CA LYS A 21 8.03 6.32 4.41
C LYS A 21 8.62 6.44 3.02
N PHE A 22 8.07 7.34 2.21
CA PHE A 22 8.60 7.62 0.89
C PHE A 22 9.76 8.61 0.96
N LYS A 23 10.77 8.42 0.14
CA LYS A 23 11.86 9.37 -0.01
C LYS A 23 11.33 10.60 -0.77
N SER A 24 11.55 11.79 -0.23
CA SER A 24 11.34 13.03 -0.99
C SER A 24 12.49 13.22 -1.98
N MET A 25 12.22 13.83 -3.16
CA MET A 25 13.25 14.20 -4.14
C MET A 25 14.40 15.02 -3.56
N TYR A 26 14.21 15.68 -2.42
CA TYR A 26 15.22 16.52 -1.74
C TYR A 26 15.97 15.80 -0.62
N ASN A 27 15.97 14.49 -0.59
CA ASN A 27 16.72 13.69 0.41
C ASN A 27 16.42 14.06 1.89
N THR A 28 15.36 14.79 2.13
CA THR A 28 14.93 15.19 3.46
C THR A 28 13.86 14.22 3.94
N TYR A 29 14.07 13.62 5.11
CA TYR A 29 13.11 12.77 5.84
C TYR A 29 11.82 13.53 6.26
N LEU A 30 11.60 14.71 5.73
CA LEU A 30 10.44 15.57 5.93
C LEU A 30 9.26 15.27 5.01
N SER A 31 9.33 14.21 4.19
CA SER A 31 8.17 13.77 3.44
C SER A 31 7.10 13.28 4.41
N SER A 32 6.02 14.04 4.52
CA SER A 32 4.81 13.63 5.25
C SER A 32 4.09 12.44 4.60
N LYS A 33 4.53 12.00 3.43
CA LYS A 33 3.91 10.96 2.63
C LYS A 33 4.45 9.59 2.97
N CYS A 34 3.52 8.67 3.18
CA CYS A 34 3.84 7.29 3.54
C CYS A 34 2.72 6.35 3.09
N ALA A 35 3.03 5.07 3.06
CA ALA A 35 2.04 4.02 3.07
C ALA A 35 1.86 3.48 4.50
N VAL A 36 0.62 3.23 4.88
CA VAL A 36 0.26 2.48 6.09
C VAL A 36 -0.32 1.16 5.64
N ILE A 37 0.24 0.07 6.12
CA ILE A 37 -0.07 -1.26 5.62
C ILE A 37 -0.49 -2.11 6.82
N ILE A 38 -1.65 -2.73 6.69
CA ILE A 38 -2.15 -3.72 7.65
C ILE A 38 -2.37 -5.04 6.92
N ARG A 39 -1.95 -6.15 7.52
CA ARG A 39 -2.25 -7.48 7.04
C ARG A 39 -2.70 -8.39 8.17
N PHE A 40 -3.53 -9.35 7.84
CA PHE A 40 -4.06 -10.33 8.78
C PHE A 40 -4.57 -11.54 8.02
N PHE A 41 -4.78 -12.62 8.75
CA PHE A 41 -5.46 -13.79 8.22
C PHE A 41 -6.96 -13.71 8.43
N VAL A 42 -7.71 -14.08 7.39
CA VAL A 42 -9.13 -14.45 7.48
C VAL A 42 -9.19 -15.94 7.21
N HIS A 43 -9.46 -16.75 8.26
CA HIS A 43 -9.20 -18.19 8.25
C HIS A 43 -7.74 -18.49 7.85
N SER A 44 -7.52 -19.15 6.72
CA SER A 44 -6.19 -19.49 6.19
C SER A 44 -5.70 -18.52 5.11
N THR A 45 -6.49 -17.51 4.73
CA THR A 45 -6.13 -16.56 3.67
C THR A 45 -5.56 -15.29 4.25
N ARG A 46 -4.33 -14.97 3.89
CA ARG A 46 -3.69 -13.71 4.25
C ARG A 46 -4.18 -12.59 3.34
N MET A 47 -4.65 -11.50 3.95
CA MET A 47 -5.16 -10.31 3.27
C MET A 47 -4.35 -9.09 3.69
N THR A 48 -3.94 -8.27 2.73
CA THR A 48 -3.14 -7.07 2.95
C THR A 48 -3.85 -5.85 2.40
N PHE A 49 -3.93 -4.81 3.21
CA PHE A 49 -4.51 -3.51 2.87
C PHE A 49 -3.43 -2.45 2.93
N VAL A 50 -3.19 -1.79 1.80
CA VAL A 50 -2.19 -0.73 1.64
C VAL A 50 -2.91 0.59 1.50
N GLY A 51 -2.92 1.39 2.55
CA GLY A 51 -3.42 2.77 2.53
C GLY A 51 -2.31 3.72 2.13
N VAL A 52 -2.47 4.47 1.02
CA VAL A 52 -1.40 5.29 0.45
C VAL A 52 -1.90 6.63 -0.06
N GLN A 53 -1.03 7.66 0.06
CA GLN A 53 -1.16 8.91 -0.66
C GLN A 53 0.10 9.12 -1.49
N LEU A 54 -0.04 8.98 -2.82
CA LEU A 54 1.05 9.16 -3.77
C LEU A 54 1.25 10.64 -4.16
N GLU A 55 2.38 10.93 -4.80
CA GLU A 55 2.72 12.28 -5.25
C GLU A 55 1.67 12.84 -6.23
N TYR A 56 1.32 14.11 -6.01
CA TYR A 56 0.44 14.87 -6.90
C TYR A 56 1.23 15.40 -8.09
N GLY A 57 0.53 15.62 -9.21
CA GLY A 57 1.08 16.22 -10.42
C GLY A 57 1.46 15.20 -11.50
N ARG A 58 1.27 15.58 -12.76
CA ARG A 58 1.58 14.71 -13.93
C ARG A 58 3.07 14.43 -14.02
N GLU A 59 3.89 15.42 -13.72
CA GLU A 59 5.35 15.39 -13.72
C GLU A 59 5.91 14.37 -12.71
N ASN A 60 5.15 14.02 -11.70
CA ASN A 60 5.56 13.11 -10.63
C ASN A 60 5.20 11.63 -10.88
N ALA A 61 4.93 11.25 -12.12
CA ALA A 61 4.59 9.85 -12.46
C ALA A 61 5.70 8.87 -12.09
N SER A 62 6.96 9.22 -12.32
CA SER A 62 8.12 8.41 -11.94
C SER A 62 8.24 8.25 -10.42
N ASN A 63 8.01 9.32 -9.66
CA ASN A 63 8.05 9.30 -8.20
C ASN A 63 6.95 8.40 -7.63
N ARG A 64 5.75 8.43 -8.20
CA ARG A 64 4.67 7.50 -7.81
C ARG A 64 5.05 6.05 -8.03
N MET A 65 5.71 5.76 -9.16
CA MET A 65 6.20 4.41 -9.44
C MET A 65 7.28 3.96 -8.46
N GLU A 66 8.19 4.86 -8.08
CA GLU A 66 9.20 4.57 -7.04
C GLU A 66 8.56 4.33 -5.68
N ASN A 67 7.57 5.14 -5.30
CA ASN A 67 6.83 4.94 -4.05
C ASN A 67 6.16 3.55 -3.99
N LEU A 68 5.58 3.09 -5.10
CA LEU A 68 5.01 1.74 -5.18
C LEU A 68 6.09 0.66 -5.06
N LYS A 69 7.26 0.85 -5.69
CA LYS A 69 8.40 -0.06 -5.53
C LYS A 69 8.91 -0.09 -4.09
N ASP A 70 8.94 1.06 -3.41
CA ASP A 70 9.33 1.14 -2.01
C ASP A 70 8.37 0.35 -1.10
N ILE A 71 7.07 0.39 -1.36
CA ILE A 71 6.10 -0.44 -0.65
C ILE A 71 6.44 -1.92 -0.82
N HIS A 72 6.65 -2.37 -2.05
CA HIS A 72 6.99 -3.77 -2.33
C HIS A 72 8.32 -4.19 -1.70
N LYS A 73 9.27 -3.27 -1.61
CA LYS A 73 10.60 -3.57 -1.10
C LYS A 73 10.67 -3.55 0.43
N TYR A 74 9.99 -2.62 1.08
CA TYR A 74 10.18 -2.34 2.50
C TYR A 74 9.02 -2.75 3.39
N ALA A 75 7.83 -3.05 2.83
CA ALA A 75 6.70 -3.48 3.63
C ALA A 75 7.02 -4.79 4.35
N PHE A 76 6.84 -4.79 5.68
CA PHE A 76 7.11 -5.91 6.58
C PHE A 76 8.56 -6.44 6.55
N GLN A 77 9.50 -5.63 6.07
CA GLN A 77 10.93 -5.92 6.22
C GLN A 77 11.42 -5.24 7.49
N GLU A 78 11.22 -5.83 8.63
CA GLU A 78 11.94 -5.47 9.84
C GLU A 78 13.31 -6.16 9.81
N GLU A 79 14.37 -5.36 9.78
CA GLU A 79 15.71 -5.81 10.11
C GLU A 79 15.80 -5.93 11.64
N VAL A 80 15.32 -7.03 12.19
CA VAL A 80 15.80 -7.49 13.50
C VAL A 80 17.14 -8.16 13.27
N VAL A 81 18.18 -7.68 13.96
CA VAL A 81 19.57 -8.09 13.86
C VAL A 81 19.69 -9.59 13.52
N GLY A 82 19.97 -9.89 12.24
CA GLY A 82 20.36 -11.23 11.77
C GLY A 82 19.25 -12.17 11.30
N GLN A 83 17.96 -11.82 11.38
CA GLN A 83 16.90 -12.67 10.84
C GLN A 83 15.80 -11.82 10.17
N LYS A 84 15.54 -12.07 8.89
CA LYS A 84 14.32 -11.60 8.22
C LYS A 84 13.15 -12.39 8.78
N THR A 85 12.38 -11.79 9.67
CA THR A 85 11.32 -12.49 10.43
C THR A 85 9.94 -12.43 9.78
N SER A 86 9.76 -11.67 8.69
CA SER A 86 8.46 -11.61 8.02
C SER A 86 8.59 -11.78 6.50
N GLU A 87 7.67 -12.53 5.93
CA GLU A 87 7.56 -12.68 4.48
C GLU A 87 7.17 -11.35 3.84
N ASN A 88 7.82 -11.03 2.72
CA ASN A 88 7.54 -9.85 1.93
C ASN A 88 6.05 -9.81 1.50
N ILE A 89 5.50 -8.59 1.36
CA ILE A 89 4.14 -8.35 0.86
C ILE A 89 3.84 -9.06 -0.48
N ASN A 90 4.86 -9.29 -1.31
CA ASN A 90 4.71 -9.98 -2.61
C ASN A 90 4.27 -11.44 -2.47
N ALA A 91 4.41 -12.04 -1.30
CA ALA A 91 3.94 -13.39 -1.02
C ALA A 91 2.46 -13.42 -0.59
N ASP A 92 1.82 -12.26 -0.41
CA ASP A 92 0.44 -12.18 0.02
C ASP A 92 -0.51 -12.48 -1.15
N PRO A 93 -1.46 -13.41 -1.01
CA PRO A 93 -2.34 -13.82 -2.09
C PRO A 93 -3.38 -12.75 -2.46
N VAL A 94 -3.71 -11.86 -1.52
CA VAL A 94 -4.69 -10.81 -1.70
C VAL A 94 -4.16 -9.49 -1.17
N ILE A 95 -4.00 -8.50 -2.07
CA ILE A 95 -3.54 -7.16 -1.73
C ILE A 95 -4.54 -6.13 -2.25
N PHE A 96 -5.02 -5.26 -1.36
CA PHE A 96 -5.84 -4.10 -1.69
C PHE A 96 -5.02 -2.82 -1.57
N LEU A 97 -4.91 -2.07 -2.67
CA LEU A 97 -4.31 -0.74 -2.69
C LEU A 97 -5.40 0.32 -2.65
N LEU A 98 -5.39 1.15 -1.62
CA LEU A 98 -6.43 2.12 -1.30
C LEU A 98 -5.83 3.51 -1.08
N GLY A 99 -6.58 4.55 -1.43
CA GLY A 99 -6.20 5.92 -1.12
C GLY A 99 -6.10 6.83 -2.33
N ASN A 100 -5.35 7.92 -2.19
CA ASN A 100 -5.16 8.86 -3.27
C ASN A 100 -3.94 8.48 -4.11
N LEU A 101 -4.19 7.84 -5.25
CA LEU A 101 -3.15 7.38 -6.16
C LEU A 101 -2.64 8.48 -7.09
N ASN A 102 -3.34 9.63 -7.17
CA ASN A 102 -2.99 10.78 -8.02
C ASN A 102 -2.65 10.39 -9.47
N THR A 103 -3.30 9.35 -9.98
CA THR A 103 -3.17 8.90 -11.37
C THR A 103 -4.05 9.75 -12.26
N HIS A 104 -3.50 10.16 -13.41
CA HIS A 104 -4.23 10.93 -14.42
C HIS A 104 -4.62 10.01 -15.57
N ILE A 105 -5.93 9.90 -15.83
CA ILE A 105 -6.44 9.20 -16.99
C ILE A 105 -6.37 10.19 -18.19
N PRO A 106 -5.72 9.84 -19.29
CA PRO A 106 -5.68 10.64 -20.49
C PRO A 106 -7.08 10.99 -20.98
N ASN A 107 -7.27 12.21 -21.52
CA ASN A 107 -8.59 12.67 -21.97
C ASN A 107 -9.22 11.76 -23.03
N SER A 108 -8.42 11.09 -23.86
CA SER A 108 -8.88 10.11 -24.84
C SER A 108 -9.57 8.89 -24.21
N GLU A 109 -9.17 8.50 -23.00
CA GLU A 109 -9.76 7.39 -22.28
C GLU A 109 -10.95 7.81 -21.41
N LYS A 110 -10.98 9.07 -20.93
CA LYS A 110 -12.15 9.62 -20.23
C LYS A 110 -13.41 9.59 -21.09
N GLN A 111 -13.27 9.84 -22.41
CA GLN A 111 -14.40 9.76 -23.35
C GLN A 111 -14.92 8.32 -23.52
N LYS A 112 -14.07 7.31 -23.38
CA LYS A 112 -14.49 5.90 -23.44
C LYS A 112 -15.23 5.48 -22.17
N LEU A 113 -14.77 5.91 -21.00
CA LEU A 113 -15.42 5.62 -19.71
C LEU A 113 -16.82 6.23 -19.60
N ASN A 114 -17.01 7.47 -20.12
CA ASN A 114 -18.31 8.13 -20.12
C ASN A 114 -19.36 7.45 -21.04
N LYS A 115 -18.94 6.54 -21.92
CA LYS A 115 -19.88 5.75 -22.75
C LYS A 115 -20.46 4.54 -22.00
N PHE A 116 -19.91 4.17 -20.85
CA PHE A 116 -20.35 3.05 -20.02
C PHE A 116 -21.10 3.48 -18.76
N SER A 117 -21.22 4.76 -18.53
CA SER A 117 -22.05 5.37 -17.51
C SER A 117 -23.31 5.96 -18.15
#